data_7151e28b9a02decee6cb2eb60e5cccda
#
_entry.id   7151e28b9a02decee6cb2eb60e5cccda
#
_cell.length_a   1.000
_cell.length_b   1.000
_cell.length_c   1.000
_cell.angle_alpha   90.00
_cell.angle_beta   90.00
_cell.angle_gamma   90.00
#
_symmetry.space_group_name_H-M   'P 1'
#
loop_
_entity.id
_entity.type
_entity.pdbx_description
1 polymer ?
#
loop_
_entity_poly.entity_id
_entity_poly.type
_entity_poly.pdbx_seq_one_letter_code
_entity_poly.pdbx_strand_id
1 'polypeptide(L)'
;MNDAAERKLVLSNLWVAFLAFVVACFLGEYQVLERSGFIPALESPTVYFASVSTHGVLMAFVLTTFFIMGFGYYIATTSLKVPVWNIKLAWCGFWVSLLGTVMAAVPLLTGNASVLYTFYLPIQAHVSFYIGATLLVVGSWVWCLIMLVMFGQWKQANPGQPVPLAMFATTANALLWLWTSVGVALEVLFQAIPLALGWIDTVDPGLARTLFAWTLHPIVYFWLIPAYTAFYVFVPKQAGGFLFSDEIARAAFIVLAVFGLPIGFHHLYMDPEQASGWKLLHGVGTFVVSLPTLVTGFTVIASLEIAGRLRGGKGLFGWIGSLPWSNSMVLSVILALLMLILGGFGGVVNASYAMNAMIHNTAWVPGHFHLIFAGTTVIMYFAIAYYIWPLLVKKPLFSNSMALIQLWTWFIGMSILTTPWHVLGLLGQPRRISSVVYNTLLTLAWKPYELAMIFGGLILLGSACLFIYNLAKTQLNPATEEFTQQIEYAEPIHPVKALPEYLNGFKLWNRVIAVLMAISFGVPILQFFFMETFGSPAWGY
;
A
#
# COMPACT_ATOMS: atom_id res chain seq x y z
N MET A 1 19.63 -9.99 -12.65
CA MET A 1 18.77 -9.81 -13.86
C MET A 1 19.65 -9.44 -15.03
N ASN A 2 19.91 -10.41 -15.90
CA ASN A 2 20.83 -10.24 -17.06
C ASN A 2 20.09 -9.91 -18.36
N ASP A 3 18.83 -10.33 -18.49
CA ASP A 3 18.02 -10.10 -19.69
C ASP A 3 17.56 -8.64 -19.79
N ALA A 4 17.78 -8.05 -20.98
CA ALA A 4 17.37 -6.68 -21.29
C ALA A 4 15.83 -6.53 -21.31
N ALA A 5 15.10 -7.55 -21.77
CA ALA A 5 13.64 -7.53 -21.83
C ALA A 5 13.02 -7.51 -20.41
N GLU A 6 13.59 -8.26 -19.48
CA GLU A 6 13.16 -8.27 -18.07
C GLU A 6 13.44 -6.93 -17.39
N ARG A 7 14.64 -6.35 -17.59
CA ARG A 7 14.96 -5.02 -17.05
C ARG A 7 14.01 -3.95 -17.58
N LYS A 8 13.70 -4.01 -18.89
CA LYS A 8 12.76 -3.08 -19.53
C LYS A 8 11.35 -3.23 -18.93
N LEU A 9 10.89 -4.47 -18.70
CA LEU A 9 9.59 -4.73 -18.07
C LEU A 9 9.52 -4.12 -16.66
N VAL A 10 10.54 -4.36 -15.82
CA VAL A 10 10.62 -3.79 -14.47
C VAL A 10 10.63 -2.27 -14.51
N LEU A 11 11.50 -1.65 -15.32
CA LEU A 11 11.58 -0.20 -15.45
C LEU A 11 10.27 0.42 -15.96
N SER A 12 9.60 -0.23 -16.93
CA SER A 12 8.30 0.26 -17.43
C SER A 12 7.24 0.28 -16.34
N ASN A 13 7.16 -0.77 -15.52
CA ASN A 13 6.26 -0.80 -14.36
C ASN A 13 6.60 0.32 -13.36
N LEU A 14 7.86 0.46 -12.99
CA LEU A 14 8.29 1.48 -12.02
C LEU A 14 8.06 2.90 -12.54
N TRP A 15 8.26 3.17 -13.84
CA TRP A 15 7.98 4.49 -14.42
C TRP A 15 6.49 4.84 -14.38
N VAL A 16 5.61 3.90 -14.75
CA VAL A 16 4.15 4.13 -14.65
C VAL A 16 3.77 4.43 -13.19
N ALA A 17 4.28 3.65 -12.25
CA ALA A 17 4.04 3.85 -10.83
C ALA A 17 4.46 5.26 -10.36
N PHE A 18 5.68 5.67 -10.67
CA PHE A 18 6.21 6.94 -10.16
C PHE A 18 5.70 8.18 -10.90
N LEU A 19 5.32 8.05 -12.18
CA LEU A 19 4.62 9.14 -12.88
C LEU A 19 3.22 9.36 -12.29
N ALA A 20 2.48 8.27 -12.03
CA ALA A 20 1.19 8.35 -11.34
C ALA A 20 1.32 8.99 -9.95
N PHE A 21 2.37 8.63 -9.21
CA PHE A 21 2.70 9.20 -7.90
C PHE A 21 2.85 10.73 -7.96
N VAL A 22 3.66 11.25 -8.88
CA VAL A 22 3.89 12.70 -8.98
C VAL A 22 2.61 13.44 -9.35
N VAL A 23 1.84 12.94 -10.33
CA VAL A 23 0.54 13.54 -10.68
C VAL A 23 -0.39 13.58 -9.47
N ALA A 24 -0.44 12.49 -8.72
CA ALA A 24 -1.27 12.43 -7.51
C ALA A 24 -0.79 13.40 -6.42
N CYS A 25 0.53 13.65 -6.26
CA CYS A 25 1.05 14.67 -5.34
C CYS A 25 0.56 16.08 -5.71
N PHE A 26 0.55 16.44 -6.99
CA PHE A 26 -0.02 17.72 -7.45
C PHE A 26 -1.51 17.85 -7.11
N LEU A 27 -2.28 16.79 -7.33
CA LEU A 27 -3.70 16.77 -7.00
C LEU A 27 -3.94 16.87 -5.49
N GLY A 28 -3.09 16.23 -4.68
CA GLY A 28 -3.16 16.32 -3.22
C GLY A 28 -2.95 17.74 -2.72
N GLU A 29 -1.94 18.45 -3.25
CA GLU A 29 -1.70 19.86 -2.90
C GLU A 29 -2.85 20.76 -3.35
N TYR A 30 -3.37 20.58 -4.57
CA TYR A 30 -4.56 21.31 -5.04
C TYR A 30 -5.74 21.17 -4.06
N GLN A 31 -5.99 19.94 -3.56
CA GLN A 31 -7.08 19.69 -2.62
C GLN A 31 -6.90 20.43 -1.29
N VAL A 32 -5.67 20.51 -0.78
CA VAL A 32 -5.39 21.24 0.46
C VAL A 32 -5.59 22.75 0.24
N LEU A 33 -5.11 23.30 -0.87
CA LEU A 33 -5.23 24.70 -1.22
C LEU A 33 -6.71 25.15 -1.36
N GLU A 34 -7.53 24.35 -2.05
CA GLU A 34 -8.95 24.67 -2.23
C GLU A 34 -9.74 24.49 -0.94
N ARG A 35 -9.58 23.36 -0.25
CA ARG A 35 -10.31 23.09 1.00
C ARG A 35 -10.02 24.12 2.07
N SER A 36 -8.78 24.57 2.21
CA SER A 36 -8.37 25.58 3.19
C SER A 36 -8.87 26.99 2.87
N GLY A 37 -9.41 27.22 1.66
CA GLY A 37 -9.81 28.54 1.17
C GLY A 37 -8.62 29.44 0.80
N PHE A 38 -7.41 28.87 0.62
CA PHE A 38 -6.24 29.62 0.14
C PHE A 38 -6.40 30.03 -1.34
N ILE A 39 -6.98 29.11 -2.14
CA ILE A 39 -7.48 29.44 -3.47
C ILE A 39 -9.01 29.41 -3.45
N PRO A 40 -9.68 30.22 -4.29
CA PRO A 40 -11.13 30.21 -4.38
C PRO A 40 -11.66 28.84 -4.73
N ALA A 41 -12.72 28.40 -4.03
CA ALA A 41 -13.43 27.19 -4.42
C ALA A 41 -14.05 27.40 -5.81
N LEU A 42 -13.97 26.37 -6.66
CA LEU A 42 -14.63 26.39 -7.95
C LEU A 42 -16.16 26.35 -7.76
N GLU A 43 -16.91 26.93 -8.71
CA GLU A 43 -18.37 26.98 -8.65
C GLU A 43 -19.02 25.60 -8.46
N SER A 44 -18.41 24.56 -9.05
CA SER A 44 -18.87 23.18 -8.90
C SER A 44 -17.91 22.36 -8.06
N PRO A 45 -18.38 21.69 -6.99
CA PRO A 45 -17.55 20.77 -6.20
C PRO A 45 -17.12 19.51 -6.99
N THR A 46 -17.68 19.30 -8.19
CA THR A 46 -17.36 18.14 -9.04
C THR A 46 -15.88 18.07 -9.37
N VAL A 47 -15.23 19.21 -9.67
CA VAL A 47 -13.79 19.24 -9.99
C VAL A 47 -12.97 18.83 -8.77
N TYR A 48 -13.32 19.33 -7.58
CA TYR A 48 -12.67 18.93 -6.34
C TYR A 48 -12.79 17.42 -6.12
N PHE A 49 -13.99 16.85 -6.18
CA PHE A 49 -14.18 15.42 -5.95
C PHE A 49 -13.63 14.53 -7.08
N ALA A 50 -13.56 15.04 -8.31
CA ALA A 50 -12.82 14.39 -9.39
C ALA A 50 -11.31 14.34 -9.06
N SER A 51 -10.76 15.44 -8.53
CA SER A 51 -9.35 15.45 -8.09
C SER A 51 -9.09 14.48 -6.94
N VAL A 52 -10.00 14.39 -5.95
CA VAL A 52 -9.91 13.42 -4.84
C VAL A 52 -9.99 11.98 -5.35
N SER A 53 -10.91 11.70 -6.28
CA SER A 53 -11.04 10.37 -6.90
C SER A 53 -9.77 10.00 -7.69
N THR A 54 -9.26 10.93 -8.49
CA THR A 54 -8.04 10.73 -9.28
C THR A 54 -6.82 10.53 -8.39
N HIS A 55 -6.63 11.38 -7.38
CA HIS A 55 -5.54 11.21 -6.40
C HIS A 55 -5.61 9.83 -5.75
N GLY A 56 -6.78 9.43 -5.25
CA GLY A 56 -6.98 8.16 -4.59
C GLY A 56 -6.72 6.96 -5.51
N VAL A 57 -7.23 6.97 -6.75
CA VAL A 57 -7.03 5.90 -7.73
C VAL A 57 -5.55 5.80 -8.15
N LEU A 58 -4.89 6.94 -8.41
CA LEU A 58 -3.47 6.95 -8.78
C LEU A 58 -2.59 6.42 -7.66
N MET A 59 -2.86 6.79 -6.40
CA MET A 59 -2.06 6.35 -5.25
C MET A 59 -2.38 4.91 -4.85
N ALA A 60 -3.66 4.58 -4.67
CA ALA A 60 -4.09 3.31 -4.11
C ALA A 60 -4.02 2.14 -5.10
N PHE A 61 -4.23 2.40 -6.38
CA PHE A 61 -4.28 1.34 -7.39
C PHE A 61 -3.14 1.42 -8.40
N VAL A 62 -2.86 2.59 -8.99
CA VAL A 62 -1.86 2.67 -10.08
C VAL A 62 -0.44 2.61 -9.52
N LEU A 63 -0.07 3.52 -8.63
CA LEU A 63 1.26 3.53 -8.00
C LEU A 63 1.59 2.16 -7.42
N THR A 64 0.70 1.64 -6.59
CA THR A 64 0.97 0.41 -5.83
C THR A 64 1.04 -0.81 -6.72
N THR A 65 0.07 -1.01 -7.61
CA THR A 65 0.02 -2.19 -8.49
C THR A 65 1.24 -2.25 -9.41
N PHE A 66 1.56 -1.17 -10.10
CA PHE A 66 2.72 -1.16 -11.00
C PHE A 66 4.04 -1.26 -10.24
N PHE A 67 4.18 -0.60 -9.09
CA PHE A 67 5.37 -0.76 -8.26
C PHE A 67 5.55 -2.21 -7.80
N ILE A 68 4.49 -2.83 -7.29
CA ILE A 68 4.51 -4.21 -6.78
C ILE A 68 4.80 -5.21 -7.89
N MET A 69 4.18 -5.04 -9.07
CA MET A 69 4.47 -5.89 -10.23
C MET A 69 5.95 -5.76 -10.65
N GLY A 70 6.45 -4.54 -10.79
CA GLY A 70 7.84 -4.28 -11.15
C GLY A 70 8.82 -4.86 -10.13
N PHE A 71 8.62 -4.54 -8.87
CA PHE A 71 9.44 -5.06 -7.77
C PHE A 71 9.37 -6.59 -7.66
N GLY A 72 8.18 -7.17 -7.81
CA GLY A 72 7.98 -8.62 -7.77
C GLY A 72 8.71 -9.36 -8.89
N TYR A 73 8.68 -8.87 -10.14
CA TYR A 73 9.50 -9.45 -11.23
C TYR A 73 10.99 -9.34 -10.93
N TYR A 74 11.43 -8.22 -10.37
CA TYR A 74 12.81 -8.03 -9.98
C TYR A 74 13.24 -9.04 -8.89
N ILE A 75 12.44 -9.17 -7.83
CA ILE A 75 12.70 -10.12 -6.73
C ILE A 75 12.68 -11.55 -7.24
N ALA A 76 11.67 -11.95 -8.01
CA ALA A 76 11.55 -13.33 -8.47
C ALA A 76 12.76 -13.77 -9.29
N THR A 77 13.22 -12.93 -10.22
CA THR A 77 14.37 -13.28 -11.08
C THR A 77 15.70 -13.25 -10.33
N THR A 78 15.89 -12.30 -9.42
CA THR A 78 17.18 -12.13 -8.73
C THR A 78 17.36 -13.06 -7.55
N SER A 79 16.28 -13.39 -6.83
CA SER A 79 16.32 -14.30 -5.68
C SER A 79 16.31 -15.77 -6.08
N LEU A 80 15.53 -16.15 -7.09
CA LEU A 80 15.48 -17.50 -7.62
C LEU A 80 16.59 -17.81 -8.63
N LYS A 81 17.24 -16.76 -9.17
CA LYS A 81 18.29 -16.85 -10.21
C LYS A 81 17.81 -17.55 -11.49
N VAL A 82 16.53 -17.36 -11.83
CA VAL A 82 15.90 -17.89 -13.04
C VAL A 82 15.20 -16.75 -13.80
N PRO A 83 15.03 -16.86 -15.13
CA PRO A 83 14.29 -15.86 -15.90
C PRO A 83 12.79 -15.87 -15.52
N VAL A 84 12.07 -14.81 -15.89
CA VAL A 84 10.61 -14.75 -15.77
C VAL A 84 10.00 -15.91 -16.57
N TRP A 85 9.15 -16.71 -15.91
CA TRP A 85 8.57 -17.94 -16.49
C TRP A 85 8.01 -17.73 -17.90
N ASN A 86 7.31 -16.61 -18.14
CA ASN A 86 6.77 -16.27 -19.46
C ASN A 86 6.81 -14.75 -19.65
N ILE A 87 7.88 -14.25 -20.23
CA ILE A 87 8.09 -12.80 -20.44
C ILE A 87 7.02 -12.18 -21.37
N LYS A 88 6.48 -12.93 -22.34
CA LYS A 88 5.41 -12.43 -23.23
C LYS A 88 4.12 -12.23 -22.46
N LEU A 89 3.77 -13.18 -21.58
CA LEU A 89 2.60 -13.08 -20.72
C LEU A 89 2.78 -11.94 -19.70
N ALA A 90 3.98 -11.74 -19.16
CA ALA A 90 4.29 -10.63 -18.26
C ALA A 90 4.08 -9.26 -18.94
N TRP A 91 4.52 -9.11 -20.18
CA TRP A 91 4.24 -7.92 -20.98
C TRP A 91 2.75 -7.76 -21.32
N CYS A 92 2.05 -8.85 -21.59
CA CYS A 92 0.59 -8.82 -21.76
C CYS A 92 -0.09 -8.26 -20.51
N GLY A 93 0.25 -8.75 -19.31
CA GLY A 93 -0.25 -8.24 -18.05
C GLY A 93 0.03 -6.76 -17.85
N PHE A 94 1.26 -6.30 -18.16
CA PHE A 94 1.62 -4.88 -18.14
C PHE A 94 0.73 -4.04 -19.06
N TRP A 95 0.56 -4.44 -20.32
CA TRP A 95 -0.23 -3.67 -21.28
C TRP A 95 -1.73 -3.66 -20.96
N VAL A 96 -2.27 -4.76 -20.46
CA VAL A 96 -3.66 -4.84 -19.99
C VAL A 96 -3.88 -3.89 -18.81
N SER A 97 -2.96 -3.88 -17.83
CA SER A 97 -3.02 -2.96 -16.69
C SER A 97 -2.89 -1.50 -17.13
N LEU A 98 -2.00 -1.21 -18.06
CA LEU A 98 -1.78 0.16 -18.57
C LEU A 98 -2.99 0.65 -19.36
N LEU A 99 -3.55 -0.19 -20.24
CA LEU A 99 -4.78 0.12 -20.96
C LEU A 99 -5.92 0.43 -19.98
N GLY A 100 -6.09 -0.42 -18.96
CA GLY A 100 -7.08 -0.19 -17.91
C GLY A 100 -6.89 1.13 -17.18
N THR A 101 -5.64 1.47 -16.85
CA THR A 101 -5.29 2.75 -16.23
C THR A 101 -5.68 3.94 -17.11
N VAL A 102 -5.35 3.90 -18.40
CA VAL A 102 -5.69 4.97 -19.35
C VAL A 102 -7.20 5.10 -19.54
N MET A 103 -7.91 3.97 -19.66
CA MET A 103 -9.37 3.97 -19.76
C MET A 103 -10.06 4.57 -18.53
N ALA A 104 -9.55 4.31 -17.33
CA ALA A 104 -10.07 4.90 -16.09
C ALA A 104 -9.69 6.38 -15.94
N ALA A 105 -8.51 6.78 -16.42
CA ALA A 105 -8.03 8.15 -16.32
C ALA A 105 -8.91 9.15 -17.08
N VAL A 106 -9.46 8.78 -18.24
CA VAL A 106 -10.29 9.68 -19.05
C VAL A 106 -11.51 10.19 -18.27
N PRO A 107 -12.42 9.35 -17.72
CA PRO A 107 -13.54 9.85 -16.95
C PRO A 107 -13.14 10.52 -15.64
N LEU A 108 -12.04 10.15 -15.01
CA LEU A 108 -11.50 10.84 -13.84
C LEU A 108 -11.10 12.28 -14.17
N LEU A 109 -10.34 12.47 -15.23
CA LEU A 109 -9.85 13.80 -15.64
C LEU A 109 -10.95 14.70 -16.24
N THR A 110 -12.04 14.10 -16.75
CA THR A 110 -13.19 14.85 -17.31
C THR A 110 -14.34 15.06 -16.32
N GLY A 111 -14.16 14.71 -15.03
CA GLY A 111 -15.18 14.86 -13.99
C GLY A 111 -16.32 13.85 -14.03
N ASN A 112 -16.22 12.82 -14.88
CA ASN A 112 -17.25 11.77 -15.05
C ASN A 112 -17.01 10.53 -14.18
N ALA A 113 -16.13 10.62 -13.16
CA ALA A 113 -15.85 9.56 -12.19
C ALA A 113 -15.53 10.14 -10.80
N SER A 114 -16.43 10.95 -10.24
CA SER A 114 -16.27 11.53 -8.89
C SER A 114 -16.77 10.58 -7.79
N VAL A 115 -16.36 9.30 -7.86
CA VAL A 115 -16.84 8.20 -7.00
C VAL A 115 -15.85 7.81 -5.91
N LEU A 116 -14.76 8.55 -5.75
CA LEU A 116 -13.63 8.22 -4.89
C LEU A 116 -12.94 6.91 -5.32
N TYR A 117 -11.90 6.48 -4.60
CA TYR A 117 -11.23 5.20 -4.89
C TYR A 117 -12.02 3.98 -4.36
N THR A 118 -13.07 4.21 -3.58
CA THR A 118 -13.95 3.20 -2.97
C THR A 118 -15.27 3.01 -3.72
N PHE A 119 -15.42 3.67 -4.86
CA PHE A 119 -16.54 3.65 -5.82
C PHE A 119 -17.88 4.16 -5.28
N TYR A 120 -18.20 3.97 -4.03
CA TYR A 120 -19.38 4.46 -3.30
C TYR A 120 -20.71 4.40 -4.06
N LEU A 121 -21.06 3.21 -4.56
CA LEU A 121 -22.39 2.99 -5.13
C LEU A 121 -23.50 3.37 -4.12
N PRO A 122 -24.58 4.02 -4.56
CA PRO A 122 -25.06 4.16 -5.95
C PRO A 122 -24.51 5.39 -6.71
N ILE A 123 -23.52 6.13 -6.21
CA ILE A 123 -22.87 7.20 -6.98
C ILE A 123 -22.22 6.56 -8.21
N GLN A 124 -22.58 7.07 -9.40
CA GLN A 124 -22.14 6.47 -10.65
C GLN A 124 -20.95 7.20 -11.26
N ALA A 125 -20.09 6.42 -11.91
CA ALA A 125 -19.09 6.90 -12.85
C ALA A 125 -19.42 6.42 -14.26
N HIS A 126 -18.79 7.03 -15.25
CA HIS A 126 -18.85 6.54 -16.62
C HIS A 126 -18.33 5.09 -16.68
N VAL A 127 -18.98 4.22 -17.46
CA VAL A 127 -18.70 2.77 -17.51
C VAL A 127 -17.23 2.46 -17.81
N SER A 128 -16.54 3.29 -18.62
CA SER A 128 -15.13 3.09 -18.94
C SER A 128 -14.22 3.18 -17.72
N PHE A 129 -14.62 3.88 -16.65
CA PHE A 129 -13.90 3.89 -15.38
C PHE A 129 -13.89 2.50 -14.75
N TYR A 130 -15.04 1.85 -14.64
CA TYR A 130 -15.17 0.52 -14.05
C TYR A 130 -14.50 -0.56 -14.89
N ILE A 131 -14.65 -0.50 -16.22
CA ILE A 131 -13.95 -1.42 -17.14
C ILE A 131 -12.43 -1.20 -17.02
N GLY A 132 -11.98 0.03 -16.96
CA GLY A 132 -10.56 0.35 -16.78
C GLY A 132 -10.01 -0.19 -15.46
N ALA A 133 -10.73 -0.01 -14.35
CA ALA A 133 -10.35 -0.58 -13.05
C ALA A 133 -10.29 -2.13 -13.10
N THR A 134 -11.25 -2.76 -13.77
CA THR A 134 -11.26 -4.22 -13.99
C THR A 134 -10.02 -4.69 -14.76
N LEU A 135 -9.67 -4.01 -15.84
CA LEU A 135 -8.49 -4.37 -16.64
C LEU A 135 -7.18 -4.21 -15.85
N LEU A 136 -7.08 -3.17 -15.01
CA LEU A 136 -5.92 -2.99 -14.12
C LEU A 136 -5.78 -4.19 -13.17
N VAL A 137 -6.89 -4.64 -12.56
CA VAL A 137 -6.90 -5.80 -11.67
C VAL A 137 -6.58 -7.09 -12.42
N VAL A 138 -7.19 -7.33 -13.59
CA VAL A 138 -6.94 -8.53 -14.41
C VAL A 138 -5.48 -8.61 -14.85
N GLY A 139 -4.88 -7.51 -15.28
CA GLY A 139 -3.45 -7.48 -15.62
C GLY A 139 -2.55 -7.80 -14.42
N SER A 140 -2.93 -7.35 -13.20
CA SER A 140 -2.22 -7.71 -11.97
C SER A 140 -2.39 -9.19 -11.57
N TRP A 141 -3.51 -9.82 -11.92
CA TRP A 141 -3.69 -11.28 -11.73
C TRP A 141 -2.75 -12.10 -12.61
N VAL A 142 -2.41 -11.60 -13.80
CA VAL A 142 -1.36 -12.22 -14.64
C VAL A 142 -0.02 -12.21 -13.90
N TRP A 143 0.33 -11.10 -13.22
CA TRP A 143 1.52 -11.06 -12.37
C TRP A 143 1.44 -12.07 -11.23
N CYS A 144 0.30 -12.15 -10.52
CA CYS A 144 0.11 -13.15 -9.47
C CYS A 144 0.33 -14.58 -9.97
N LEU A 145 -0.26 -14.92 -11.12
CA LEU A 145 -0.08 -16.24 -11.75
C LEU A 145 1.39 -16.54 -12.00
N ILE A 146 2.14 -15.59 -12.58
CA ILE A 146 3.56 -15.77 -12.86
C ILE A 146 4.35 -15.99 -11.56
N MET A 147 4.08 -15.24 -10.49
CA MET A 147 4.74 -15.42 -9.19
C MET A 147 4.46 -16.81 -8.60
N LEU A 148 3.21 -17.26 -8.65
CA LEU A 148 2.83 -18.59 -8.15
C LEU A 148 3.47 -19.72 -8.94
N VAL A 149 3.54 -19.60 -10.26
CA VAL A 149 4.18 -20.59 -11.13
C VAL A 149 5.70 -20.65 -10.85
N MET A 150 6.37 -19.49 -10.79
CA MET A 150 7.81 -19.43 -10.51
C MET A 150 8.14 -20.01 -9.12
N PHE A 151 7.33 -19.70 -8.11
CA PHE A 151 7.47 -20.31 -6.78
C PHE A 151 7.32 -21.83 -6.81
N GLY A 152 6.27 -22.33 -7.49
CA GLY A 152 6.00 -23.77 -7.60
C GLY A 152 7.10 -24.52 -8.36
N GLN A 153 7.56 -23.99 -9.49
CA GLN A 153 8.64 -24.57 -10.30
C GLN A 153 9.95 -24.62 -9.51
N TRP A 154 10.28 -23.53 -8.78
CA TRP A 154 11.49 -23.52 -7.96
C TRP A 154 11.45 -24.59 -6.86
N LYS A 155 10.32 -24.74 -6.16
CA LYS A 155 10.14 -25.80 -5.13
C LYS A 155 10.28 -27.21 -5.73
N GLN A 156 9.75 -27.44 -6.91
CA GLN A 156 9.89 -28.73 -7.60
C GLN A 156 11.34 -29.02 -7.99
N ALA A 157 12.07 -28.01 -8.44
CA ALA A 157 13.47 -28.12 -8.81
C ALA A 157 14.43 -28.24 -7.60
N ASN A 158 14.01 -27.78 -6.41
CA ASN A 158 14.81 -27.73 -5.19
C ASN A 158 14.08 -28.40 -4.00
N PRO A 159 13.80 -29.71 -4.05
CA PRO A 159 13.04 -30.40 -3.02
C PRO A 159 13.76 -30.34 -1.66
N GLY A 160 12.99 -30.01 -0.61
CA GLY A 160 13.47 -29.88 0.76
C GLY A 160 14.26 -28.60 1.08
N GLN A 161 14.59 -27.78 0.09
CA GLN A 161 15.28 -26.53 0.34
C GLN A 161 14.31 -25.41 0.75
N PRO A 162 14.69 -24.50 1.65
CA PRO A 162 13.94 -23.28 1.93
C PRO A 162 13.86 -22.38 0.69
N VAL A 163 12.65 -21.97 0.32
CA VAL A 163 12.48 -20.95 -0.74
C VAL A 163 13.16 -19.65 -0.26
N PRO A 164 13.89 -18.91 -1.12
CA PRO A 164 14.44 -17.62 -0.74
C PRO A 164 13.38 -16.71 -0.12
N LEU A 165 13.68 -16.11 1.05
CA LEU A 165 12.71 -15.30 1.83
C LEU A 165 12.07 -14.20 0.98
N ALA A 166 12.84 -13.56 0.10
CA ALA A 166 12.34 -12.52 -0.80
C ALA A 166 11.24 -13.06 -1.74
N MET A 167 11.42 -14.25 -2.31
CA MET A 167 10.40 -14.88 -3.15
C MET A 167 9.20 -15.36 -2.34
N PHE A 168 9.44 -15.87 -1.12
CA PHE A 168 8.36 -16.26 -0.20
C PHE A 168 7.44 -15.07 0.10
N ALA A 169 8.02 -13.92 0.44
CA ALA A 169 7.27 -12.67 0.69
C ALA A 169 6.49 -12.19 -0.55
N THR A 170 7.12 -12.25 -1.73
CA THR A 170 6.47 -11.87 -3.00
C THR A 170 5.30 -12.79 -3.33
N THR A 171 5.44 -14.09 -3.06
CA THR A 171 4.36 -15.08 -3.24
C THR A 171 3.23 -14.87 -2.24
N ALA A 172 3.55 -14.55 -0.98
CA ALA A 172 2.57 -14.18 0.03
C ALA A 172 1.75 -12.96 -0.43
N ASN A 173 2.42 -11.96 -1.01
CA ASN A 173 1.75 -10.77 -1.55
C ASN A 173 0.83 -11.08 -2.74
N ALA A 174 1.26 -11.95 -3.64
CA ALA A 174 0.45 -12.38 -4.77
C ALA A 174 -0.81 -13.14 -4.32
N LEU A 175 -0.70 -14.04 -3.35
CA LEU A 175 -1.84 -14.75 -2.77
C LEU A 175 -2.78 -13.80 -2.02
N LEU A 176 -2.23 -12.89 -1.22
CA LEU A 176 -3.01 -11.89 -0.52
C LEU A 176 -3.80 -11.02 -1.50
N TRP A 177 -3.18 -10.58 -2.60
CA TRP A 177 -3.85 -9.78 -3.61
C TRP A 177 -4.97 -10.53 -4.35
N LEU A 178 -4.77 -11.80 -4.68
CA LEU A 178 -5.82 -12.61 -5.29
C LEU A 178 -7.06 -12.69 -4.39
N TRP A 179 -6.89 -12.93 -3.09
CA TRP A 179 -8.01 -12.93 -2.14
C TRP A 179 -8.62 -11.55 -1.94
N THR A 180 -7.79 -10.53 -1.81
CA THR A 180 -8.23 -9.14 -1.60
C THR A 180 -9.08 -8.62 -2.75
N SER A 181 -8.71 -8.91 -3.98
CA SER A 181 -9.37 -8.37 -5.17
C SER A 181 -10.72 -9.03 -5.51
N VAL A 182 -11.09 -10.13 -4.83
CA VAL A 182 -12.39 -10.79 -5.04
C VAL A 182 -13.55 -9.85 -4.73
N GLY A 183 -13.49 -9.14 -3.60
CA GLY A 183 -14.57 -8.23 -3.18
C GLY A 183 -14.86 -7.14 -4.19
N VAL A 184 -13.83 -6.40 -4.61
CA VAL A 184 -13.98 -5.34 -5.63
C VAL A 184 -14.36 -5.91 -6.99
N ALA A 185 -13.89 -7.09 -7.35
CA ALA A 185 -14.30 -7.74 -8.60
C ALA A 185 -15.80 -8.07 -8.58
N LEU A 186 -16.32 -8.61 -7.49
CA LEU A 186 -17.74 -8.88 -7.34
C LEU A 186 -18.57 -7.60 -7.38
N GLU A 187 -18.18 -6.56 -6.67
CA GLU A 187 -18.87 -5.27 -6.69
C GLU A 187 -18.91 -4.67 -8.10
N VAL A 188 -17.76 -4.63 -8.77
CA VAL A 188 -17.66 -3.98 -10.09
C VAL A 188 -18.39 -4.77 -11.16
N LEU A 189 -18.25 -6.10 -11.20
CA LEU A 189 -18.85 -6.94 -12.25
C LEU A 189 -20.35 -7.11 -12.07
N PHE A 190 -20.86 -7.19 -10.84
CA PHE A 190 -22.26 -7.49 -10.59
C PHE A 190 -23.11 -6.27 -10.20
N GLN A 191 -22.50 -5.15 -9.84
CA GLN A 191 -23.23 -3.95 -9.47
C GLN A 191 -22.80 -2.72 -10.29
N ALA A 192 -21.52 -2.32 -10.27
CA ALA A 192 -21.09 -1.06 -10.84
C ALA A 192 -21.20 -1.00 -12.36
N ILE A 193 -20.73 -2.00 -13.08
CA ILE A 193 -20.84 -2.09 -14.56
C ILE A 193 -22.31 -2.25 -15.00
N PRO A 194 -23.11 -3.19 -14.44
CA PRO A 194 -24.52 -3.31 -14.79
C PRO A 194 -25.31 -2.02 -14.54
N LEU A 195 -25.08 -1.33 -13.41
CA LEU A 195 -25.72 -0.06 -13.10
C LEU A 195 -25.31 1.04 -14.10
N ALA A 196 -24.02 1.15 -14.41
CA ALA A 196 -23.51 2.16 -15.35
C ALA A 196 -23.96 1.91 -16.81
N LEU A 197 -24.30 0.67 -17.17
CA LEU A 197 -24.85 0.29 -18.47
C LEU A 197 -26.40 0.38 -18.52
N GLY A 198 -27.05 0.65 -17.38
CA GLY A 198 -28.51 0.64 -17.30
C GLY A 198 -29.12 -0.77 -17.42
N TRP A 199 -28.38 -1.82 -17.13
CA TRP A 199 -28.89 -3.21 -17.08
C TRP A 199 -29.66 -3.48 -15.80
N ILE A 200 -29.37 -2.73 -14.74
CA ILE A 200 -30.10 -2.69 -13.49
C ILE A 200 -30.34 -1.23 -13.11
N ASP A 201 -31.49 -0.94 -12.47
CA ASP A 201 -31.90 0.42 -12.13
C ASP A 201 -31.34 0.89 -10.80
N THR A 202 -31.03 -0.04 -9.91
CA THR A 202 -30.59 0.26 -8.53
C THR A 202 -29.67 -0.82 -8.00
N VAL A 203 -28.89 -0.47 -6.96
CA VAL A 203 -28.06 -1.37 -6.18
C VAL A 203 -28.32 -1.19 -4.71
N ASP A 204 -28.10 -2.21 -3.91
CA ASP A 204 -28.09 -2.10 -2.45
C ASP A 204 -26.76 -1.49 -1.99
N PRO A 205 -26.75 -0.26 -1.40
CA PRO A 205 -25.52 0.38 -0.93
C PRO A 205 -24.82 -0.38 0.19
N GLY A 206 -25.57 -1.11 1.02
CA GLY A 206 -25.02 -1.91 2.11
C GLY A 206 -24.25 -3.11 1.57
N LEU A 207 -24.83 -3.82 0.59
CA LEU A 207 -24.15 -4.92 -0.10
C LEU A 207 -22.90 -4.40 -0.83
N ALA A 208 -22.99 -3.28 -1.56
CA ALA A 208 -21.86 -2.68 -2.25
C ALA A 208 -20.71 -2.39 -1.27
N ARG A 209 -20.99 -1.73 -0.15
CA ARG A 209 -19.98 -1.44 0.88
C ARG A 209 -19.42 -2.69 1.55
N THR A 210 -20.23 -3.72 1.72
CA THR A 210 -19.78 -5.02 2.26
C THR A 210 -18.82 -5.72 1.31
N LEU A 211 -19.14 -5.73 0.00
CA LEU A 211 -18.26 -6.27 -1.04
C LEU A 211 -16.95 -5.47 -1.12
N PHE A 212 -17.03 -4.14 -1.08
CA PHE A 212 -15.82 -3.32 -1.08
C PHE A 212 -15.01 -3.48 0.21
N ALA A 213 -15.64 -3.67 1.38
CA ALA A 213 -14.95 -3.90 2.65
C ALA A 213 -14.05 -5.15 2.64
N TRP A 214 -14.41 -6.16 1.85
CA TRP A 214 -13.54 -7.31 1.60
C TRP A 214 -12.19 -6.90 0.98
N THR A 215 -12.18 -5.88 0.15
CA THR A 215 -10.96 -5.34 -0.49
C THR A 215 -10.31 -4.23 0.35
N LEU A 216 -11.11 -3.36 0.97
CA LEU A 216 -10.70 -2.08 1.54
C LEU A 216 -9.61 -2.18 2.61
N HIS A 217 -9.72 -3.15 3.51
CA HIS A 217 -8.70 -3.32 4.55
C HIS A 217 -7.52 -4.18 4.07
N PRO A 218 -7.71 -5.36 3.46
CA PRO A 218 -6.58 -6.18 3.04
C PRO A 218 -5.68 -5.54 1.99
N ILE A 219 -6.18 -4.61 1.18
CA ILE A 219 -5.36 -3.93 0.16
C ILE A 219 -4.19 -3.15 0.79
N VAL A 220 -4.33 -2.65 2.03
CA VAL A 220 -3.24 -1.94 2.70
C VAL A 220 -2.06 -2.86 2.99
N TYR A 221 -2.30 -4.14 3.19
CA TYR A 221 -1.23 -5.14 3.37
C TYR A 221 -0.60 -5.52 2.03
N PHE A 222 -1.38 -5.57 0.94
CA PHE A 222 -0.82 -5.68 -0.41
C PHE A 222 0.19 -4.56 -0.69
N TRP A 223 -0.11 -3.34 -0.28
CA TRP A 223 0.81 -2.21 -0.41
C TRP A 223 2.02 -2.31 0.53
N LEU A 224 1.85 -2.84 1.74
CA LEU A 224 2.85 -2.84 2.79
C LEU A 224 3.89 -3.98 2.65
N ILE A 225 3.52 -5.13 2.09
CA ILE A 225 4.39 -6.30 1.99
C ILE A 225 5.71 -6.00 1.24
N PRO A 226 5.80 -5.20 0.17
CA PRO A 226 7.09 -4.82 -0.41
C PRO A 226 8.01 -4.08 0.57
N ALA A 227 7.45 -3.20 1.41
CA ALA A 227 8.21 -2.54 2.47
C ALA A 227 8.75 -3.55 3.50
N TYR A 228 7.90 -4.47 3.96
CA TYR A 228 8.33 -5.54 4.88
C TYR A 228 9.32 -6.50 4.22
N THR A 229 9.17 -6.78 2.93
CA THR A 229 10.18 -7.53 2.18
C THR A 229 11.53 -6.83 2.25
N ALA A 230 11.60 -5.53 1.95
CA ALA A 230 12.83 -4.77 2.04
C ALA A 230 13.39 -4.72 3.48
N PHE A 231 12.53 -4.60 4.49
CA PHE A 231 12.91 -4.64 5.91
C PHE A 231 13.70 -5.91 6.27
N TYR A 232 13.26 -7.05 5.75
CA TYR A 232 13.89 -8.32 6.07
C TYR A 232 15.07 -8.65 5.15
N VAL A 233 14.97 -8.36 3.85
CA VAL A 233 15.94 -8.90 2.89
C VAL A 233 17.00 -7.90 2.44
N PHE A 234 16.79 -6.59 2.61
CA PHE A 234 17.76 -5.56 2.19
C PHE A 234 18.34 -4.81 3.38
N VAL A 235 17.50 -4.34 4.30
CA VAL A 235 17.92 -3.46 5.40
C VAL A 235 19.04 -4.05 6.24
N PRO A 236 19.01 -5.32 6.72
CA PRO A 236 20.09 -5.86 7.54
C PRO A 236 21.42 -5.87 6.80
N LYS A 237 21.41 -6.25 5.51
CA LYS A 237 22.61 -6.27 4.67
C LYS A 237 23.16 -4.87 4.42
N GLN A 238 22.28 -3.91 4.08
CA GLN A 238 22.68 -2.52 3.85
C GLN A 238 23.18 -1.81 5.12
N ALA A 239 22.72 -2.25 6.28
CA ALA A 239 23.26 -1.80 7.57
C ALA A 239 24.60 -2.43 7.94
N GLY A 240 25.04 -3.48 7.23
CA GLY A 240 26.27 -4.22 7.49
C GLY A 240 26.13 -5.31 8.55
N GLY A 241 24.94 -5.90 8.68
CA GLY A 241 24.61 -6.94 9.65
C GLY A 241 23.88 -8.13 9.03
N PHE A 242 23.13 -8.82 9.86
CA PHE A 242 22.38 -10.02 9.55
C PHE A 242 20.89 -9.86 9.88
N LEU A 243 20.04 -10.61 9.20
CA LEU A 243 18.63 -10.77 9.58
C LEU A 243 18.55 -11.53 10.91
N PHE A 244 17.76 -11.04 11.85
CA PHE A 244 17.60 -11.66 13.16
C PHE A 244 17.07 -13.10 13.08
N SER A 245 15.99 -13.35 12.29
CA SER A 245 15.45 -14.69 12.04
C SER A 245 14.64 -14.75 10.74
N ASP A 246 14.95 -15.72 9.89
CA ASP A 246 14.18 -16.05 8.68
C ASP A 246 12.82 -16.64 9.02
N GLU A 247 12.78 -17.55 10.03
CA GLU A 247 11.54 -18.23 10.44
C GLU A 247 10.51 -17.25 10.98
N ILE A 248 10.95 -16.29 11.80
CA ILE A 248 10.07 -15.23 12.34
C ILE A 248 9.55 -14.35 11.21
N ALA A 249 10.38 -13.99 10.23
CA ALA A 249 9.98 -13.21 9.07
C ALA A 249 8.90 -13.94 8.24
N ARG A 250 9.05 -15.25 8.00
CA ARG A 250 8.04 -16.07 7.31
C ARG A 250 6.75 -16.16 8.09
N ALA A 251 6.83 -16.41 9.40
CA ALA A 251 5.68 -16.44 10.28
C ALA A 251 4.93 -15.09 10.25
N ALA A 252 5.65 -13.97 10.26
CA ALA A 252 5.03 -12.64 10.15
C ALA A 252 4.24 -12.46 8.85
N PHE A 253 4.77 -12.86 7.69
CA PHE A 253 4.03 -12.81 6.42
C PHE A 253 2.81 -13.71 6.40
N ILE A 254 2.90 -14.92 6.95
CA ILE A 254 1.79 -15.86 7.06
C ILE A 254 0.68 -15.30 7.94
N VAL A 255 1.04 -14.86 9.16
CA VAL A 255 0.08 -14.34 10.15
C VAL A 255 -0.57 -13.05 9.61
N LEU A 256 0.20 -12.20 8.92
CA LEU A 256 -0.33 -11.02 8.26
C LEU A 256 -1.40 -11.37 7.21
N ALA A 257 -1.15 -12.38 6.37
CA ALA A 257 -2.12 -12.81 5.36
C ALA A 257 -3.35 -13.48 6.01
N VAL A 258 -3.16 -14.38 6.98
CA VAL A 258 -4.23 -15.15 7.63
C VAL A 258 -5.18 -14.24 8.41
N PHE A 259 -4.68 -13.23 9.12
CA PHE A 259 -5.52 -12.34 9.93
C PHE A 259 -5.82 -11.00 9.25
N GLY A 260 -5.03 -10.60 8.26
CA GLY A 260 -5.28 -9.36 7.50
C GLY A 260 -6.39 -9.49 6.46
N LEU A 261 -6.62 -10.69 5.91
CA LEU A 261 -7.63 -10.92 4.89
C LEU A 261 -9.07 -10.93 5.44
N PRO A 262 -9.40 -11.67 6.53
CA PRO A 262 -10.80 -11.85 6.96
C PRO A 262 -11.29 -10.70 7.84
N ILE A 263 -10.83 -9.47 7.63
CA ILE A 263 -11.24 -8.29 8.39
C ILE A 263 -11.52 -7.10 7.46
N GLY A 264 -12.40 -6.18 7.90
CA GLY A 264 -12.76 -5.00 7.12
C GLY A 264 -13.91 -4.19 7.73
N PHE A 265 -14.76 -4.77 8.57
CA PHE A 265 -15.95 -4.09 9.10
C PHE A 265 -15.66 -3.03 10.18
N HIS A 266 -14.41 -2.91 10.63
CA HIS A 266 -14.02 -1.73 11.40
C HIS A 266 -14.10 -0.42 10.59
N HIS A 267 -14.12 -0.49 9.25
CA HIS A 267 -14.46 0.63 8.38
C HIS A 267 -15.97 0.90 8.29
N LEU A 268 -16.80 -0.05 8.71
CA LEU A 268 -18.27 -0.02 8.65
C LEU A 268 -18.92 -0.05 10.04
N TYR A 269 -18.20 0.29 11.11
CA TYR A 269 -18.75 0.21 12.46
C TYR A 269 -20.02 1.03 12.67
N MET A 270 -20.10 2.19 12.02
CA MET A 270 -21.24 3.10 12.12
C MET A 270 -22.29 2.85 11.03
N ASP A 271 -22.05 1.92 10.13
CA ASP A 271 -23.00 1.55 9.08
C ASP A 271 -24.05 0.59 9.64
N PRO A 272 -25.35 0.81 9.40
CA PRO A 272 -26.42 0.01 9.99
C PRO A 272 -26.52 -1.40 9.38
N GLU A 273 -25.96 -1.61 8.18
CA GLU A 273 -26.12 -2.85 7.41
C GLU A 273 -25.44 -4.05 8.06
N GLN A 274 -24.46 -3.83 8.95
CA GLN A 274 -23.71 -4.91 9.57
C GLN A 274 -24.18 -5.19 10.98
N ALA A 275 -24.55 -6.44 11.26
CA ALA A 275 -24.91 -6.87 12.61
C ALA A 275 -23.74 -6.76 13.59
N SER A 276 -24.04 -6.44 14.85
CA SER A 276 -23.04 -6.20 15.90
C SER A 276 -22.06 -7.36 16.11
N GLY A 277 -22.52 -8.62 15.93
CA GLY A 277 -21.66 -9.80 16.04
C GLY A 277 -20.55 -9.82 14.99
N TRP A 278 -20.84 -9.44 13.74
CA TRP A 278 -19.84 -9.33 12.68
C TRP A 278 -18.87 -8.18 12.94
N LYS A 279 -19.36 -7.03 13.39
CA LYS A 279 -18.50 -5.90 13.77
C LYS A 279 -17.53 -6.29 14.89
N LEU A 280 -18.00 -7.05 15.90
CA LEU A 280 -17.15 -7.55 16.97
C LEU A 280 -16.09 -8.52 16.44
N LEU A 281 -16.46 -9.50 15.61
CA LEU A 281 -15.52 -10.48 15.03
C LEU A 281 -14.40 -9.78 14.27
N HIS A 282 -14.77 -8.86 13.37
CA HIS A 282 -13.80 -8.10 12.58
C HIS A 282 -12.97 -7.14 13.46
N GLY A 283 -13.54 -6.58 14.52
CA GLY A 283 -12.83 -5.76 15.49
C GLY A 283 -11.73 -6.53 16.21
N VAL A 284 -12.06 -7.70 16.76
CA VAL A 284 -11.08 -8.59 17.40
C VAL A 284 -9.98 -8.99 16.42
N GLY A 285 -10.34 -9.40 15.19
CA GLY A 285 -9.38 -9.72 14.15
C GLY A 285 -8.44 -8.56 13.82
N THR A 286 -8.95 -7.32 13.83
CA THR A 286 -8.15 -6.12 13.56
C THR A 286 -7.11 -5.86 14.67
N PHE A 287 -7.42 -6.15 15.92
CA PHE A 287 -6.40 -6.12 16.98
C PHE A 287 -5.35 -7.22 16.79
N VAL A 288 -5.76 -8.42 16.42
CA VAL A 288 -4.83 -9.55 16.21
C VAL A 288 -3.86 -9.25 15.08
N VAL A 289 -4.28 -8.60 13.99
CA VAL A 289 -3.39 -8.27 12.85
C VAL A 289 -2.31 -7.23 13.18
N SER A 290 -2.38 -6.57 14.33
CA SER A 290 -1.27 -5.73 14.81
C SER A 290 -0.03 -6.55 15.22
N LEU A 291 -0.21 -7.82 15.62
CA LEU A 291 0.88 -8.69 16.10
C LEU A 291 1.99 -8.90 15.05
N PRO A 292 1.71 -9.29 13.79
CA PRO A 292 2.76 -9.45 12.78
C PRO A 292 3.52 -8.15 12.50
N THR A 293 2.87 -6.98 12.63
CA THR A 293 3.54 -5.68 12.52
C THR A 293 4.49 -5.43 13.69
N LEU A 294 4.09 -5.74 14.92
CA LEU A 294 4.95 -5.65 16.10
C LEU A 294 6.15 -6.61 16.00
N VAL A 295 5.92 -7.85 15.57
CA VAL A 295 6.96 -8.85 15.34
C VAL A 295 7.93 -8.38 14.24
N THR A 296 7.42 -7.76 13.18
CA THR A 296 8.25 -7.18 12.11
C THR A 296 9.10 -6.05 12.66
N GLY A 297 8.52 -5.11 13.39
CA GLY A 297 9.25 -3.99 14.01
C GLY A 297 10.36 -4.49 14.94
N PHE A 298 10.05 -5.45 15.81
CA PHE A 298 11.04 -6.09 16.69
C PHE A 298 12.18 -6.72 15.88
N THR A 299 11.88 -7.54 14.88
CA THR A 299 12.86 -8.26 14.07
C THR A 299 13.79 -7.31 13.32
N VAL A 300 13.23 -6.23 12.79
CA VAL A 300 14.01 -5.19 12.07
C VAL A 300 14.92 -4.44 13.03
N ILE A 301 14.41 -4.01 14.17
CA ILE A 301 15.21 -3.30 15.20
C ILE A 301 16.32 -4.20 15.70
N ALA A 302 16.05 -5.49 16.00
CA ALA A 302 17.05 -6.46 16.41
C ALA A 302 18.14 -6.65 15.32
N SER A 303 17.75 -6.71 14.06
CA SER A 303 18.69 -6.80 12.93
C SER A 303 19.58 -5.56 12.80
N LEU A 304 19.01 -4.36 13.02
CA LEU A 304 19.76 -3.11 13.04
C LEU A 304 20.70 -3.00 14.24
N GLU A 305 20.28 -3.49 15.41
CA GLU A 305 21.13 -3.57 16.59
C GLU A 305 22.34 -4.46 16.34
N ILE A 306 22.13 -5.64 15.74
CA ILE A 306 23.24 -6.53 15.34
C ILE A 306 24.22 -5.78 14.43
N ALA A 307 23.70 -5.12 13.39
CA ALA A 307 24.52 -4.35 12.46
C ALA A 307 25.32 -3.24 13.17
N GLY A 308 24.67 -2.46 14.03
CA GLY A 308 25.31 -1.38 14.78
C GLY A 308 26.37 -1.88 15.77
N ARG A 309 26.13 -3.05 16.40
CA ARG A 309 27.11 -3.67 17.31
C ARG A 309 28.32 -4.23 16.54
N LEU A 310 28.11 -4.86 15.39
CA LEU A 310 29.20 -5.30 14.51
C LEU A 310 30.07 -4.13 14.03
N ARG A 311 29.49 -2.93 13.93
CA ARG A 311 30.21 -1.68 13.62
C ARG A 311 30.84 -0.99 14.84
N GLY A 312 30.86 -1.65 16.00
CA GLY A 312 31.53 -1.20 17.21
C GLY A 312 30.64 -0.43 18.20
N GLY A 313 29.33 -0.34 17.98
CA GLY A 313 28.36 0.28 18.90
C GLY A 313 28.25 -0.47 20.22
N LYS A 314 28.42 0.25 21.35
CA LYS A 314 28.43 -0.31 22.70
C LYS A 314 27.29 0.24 23.56
N GLY A 315 26.90 -0.48 24.61
CA GLY A 315 25.85 -0.08 25.54
C GLY A 315 24.46 -0.17 24.93
N LEU A 316 23.44 0.36 25.64
CA LEU A 316 22.04 0.19 25.27
C LEU A 316 21.68 0.90 23.95
N PHE A 317 22.20 2.10 23.70
CA PHE A 317 21.86 2.92 22.54
C PHE A 317 23.02 3.25 21.59
N GLY A 318 24.28 2.91 21.96
CA GLY A 318 25.45 3.25 21.16
C GLY A 318 25.48 2.61 19.76
N TRP A 319 24.77 1.51 19.57
CA TRP A 319 24.61 0.86 18.28
C TRP A 319 23.86 1.73 17.26
N ILE A 320 22.92 2.59 17.72
CA ILE A 320 22.15 3.50 16.84
C ILE A 320 23.10 4.49 16.17
N GLY A 321 24.02 5.11 16.95
CA GLY A 321 25.02 6.05 16.42
C GLY A 321 26.01 5.41 15.45
N SER A 322 26.20 4.07 15.52
CA SER A 322 27.13 3.34 14.67
C SER A 322 26.51 2.87 13.34
N LEU A 323 25.22 3.06 13.13
CA LEU A 323 24.56 2.72 11.86
C LEU A 323 25.05 3.61 10.71
N PRO A 324 25.06 3.13 9.46
CA PRO A 324 25.49 3.92 8.30
C PRO A 324 24.36 4.86 7.84
N TRP A 325 24.19 5.97 8.54
CA TRP A 325 23.13 6.96 8.30
C TRP A 325 23.17 7.62 6.91
N SER A 326 24.32 7.57 6.24
CA SER A 326 24.46 8.00 4.84
C SER A 326 23.91 6.99 3.82
N ASN A 327 23.51 5.80 4.26
CA ASN A 327 22.85 4.82 3.39
C ASN A 327 21.35 5.10 3.36
N SER A 328 20.80 5.35 2.17
CA SER A 328 19.39 5.71 1.98
C SER A 328 18.42 4.62 2.48
N MET A 329 18.77 3.34 2.35
CA MET A 329 17.94 2.23 2.84
C MET A 329 17.86 2.24 4.38
N VAL A 330 18.98 2.46 5.06
CA VAL A 330 19.06 2.50 6.53
C VAL A 330 18.34 3.73 7.08
N LEU A 331 18.52 4.91 6.47
CA LEU A 331 17.76 6.09 6.85
C LEU A 331 16.25 5.85 6.65
N SER A 332 15.86 5.32 5.50
CA SER A 332 14.45 5.10 5.18
C SER A 332 13.75 4.17 6.16
N VAL A 333 14.39 3.07 6.58
CA VAL A 333 13.75 2.14 7.52
C VAL A 333 13.48 2.79 8.87
N ILE A 334 14.38 3.62 9.37
CA ILE A 334 14.17 4.32 10.64
C ILE A 334 13.02 5.32 10.53
N LEU A 335 13.02 6.14 9.46
CA LEU A 335 11.93 7.08 9.21
C LEU A 335 10.58 6.37 9.02
N ALA A 336 10.57 5.25 8.28
CA ALA A 336 9.38 4.44 8.07
C ALA A 336 8.88 3.78 9.37
N LEU A 337 9.76 3.28 10.23
CA LEU A 337 9.39 2.72 11.54
C LEU A 337 8.78 3.76 12.47
N LEU A 338 9.31 4.99 12.49
CA LEU A 338 8.72 6.09 13.26
C LEU A 338 7.29 6.39 12.78
N MET A 339 7.08 6.47 11.45
CA MET A 339 5.74 6.65 10.88
C MET A 339 4.83 5.45 11.16
N LEU A 340 5.36 4.23 11.12
CA LEU A 340 4.62 3.01 11.40
C LEU A 340 4.14 2.95 12.86
N ILE A 341 4.96 3.37 13.82
CA ILE A 341 4.59 3.42 15.23
C ILE A 341 3.43 4.40 15.44
N LEU A 342 3.58 5.63 14.95
CA LEU A 342 2.56 6.68 15.08
C LEU A 342 1.27 6.30 14.33
N GLY A 343 1.40 5.84 13.09
CA GLY A 343 0.26 5.43 12.27
C GLY A 343 -0.39 4.14 12.79
N GLY A 344 0.39 3.17 13.30
CA GLY A 344 -0.12 1.95 13.92
C GLY A 344 -0.97 2.24 15.16
N PHE A 345 -0.57 3.21 15.98
CA PHE A 345 -1.41 3.70 17.07
C PHE A 345 -2.76 4.25 16.56
N GLY A 346 -2.75 5.04 15.48
CA GLY A 346 -3.98 5.47 14.80
C GLY A 346 -4.85 4.30 14.32
N GLY A 347 -4.22 3.19 13.90
CA GLY A 347 -4.92 1.94 13.54
C GLY A 347 -5.62 1.29 14.73
N VAL A 348 -4.98 1.26 15.90
CA VAL A 348 -5.59 0.76 17.14
C VAL A 348 -6.82 1.61 17.54
N VAL A 349 -6.72 2.94 17.42
CA VAL A 349 -7.85 3.86 17.61
C VAL A 349 -9.01 3.52 16.67
N ASN A 350 -8.73 3.31 15.37
CA ASN A 350 -9.75 2.93 14.39
C ASN A 350 -10.35 1.54 14.63
N ALA A 351 -9.57 0.60 15.19
CA ALA A 351 -10.03 -0.75 15.53
C ALA A 351 -10.95 -0.79 16.76
N SER A 352 -10.79 0.15 17.69
CA SER A 352 -11.64 0.27 18.88
C SER A 352 -13.00 0.84 18.51
N TYR A 353 -14.09 0.11 18.75
CA TYR A 353 -15.45 0.57 18.43
C TYR A 353 -15.79 1.92 19.06
N ALA A 354 -15.49 2.08 20.36
CA ALA A 354 -15.80 3.31 21.10
C ALA A 354 -14.98 4.51 20.58
N MET A 355 -13.68 4.33 20.33
CA MET A 355 -12.84 5.40 19.78
C MET A 355 -13.20 5.70 18.33
N ASN A 356 -13.50 4.66 17.54
CA ASN A 356 -13.91 4.81 16.14
C ASN A 356 -15.20 5.66 16.04
N ALA A 357 -16.17 5.45 16.94
CA ALA A 357 -17.40 6.24 16.94
C ALA A 357 -17.14 7.76 17.05
N MET A 358 -16.07 8.17 17.74
CA MET A 358 -15.71 9.59 17.90
C MET A 358 -15.02 10.18 16.66
N ILE A 359 -14.28 9.35 15.93
CA ILE A 359 -13.44 9.82 14.81
C ILE A 359 -13.97 9.39 13.42
N HIS A 360 -15.03 8.56 13.40
CA HIS A 360 -15.60 8.04 12.17
C HIS A 360 -16.03 9.18 11.23
N ASN A 361 -15.67 9.08 9.96
CA ASN A 361 -15.92 10.10 8.94
C ASN A 361 -15.31 11.49 9.22
N THR A 362 -14.39 11.62 10.17
CA THR A 362 -13.65 12.86 10.41
C THR A 362 -12.32 12.90 9.66
N ALA A 363 -11.65 14.05 9.71
CA ALA A 363 -10.31 14.27 9.15
C ALA A 363 -9.21 13.40 9.79
N TRP A 364 -9.46 12.77 10.93
CA TRP A 364 -8.57 11.78 11.55
C TRP A 364 -8.27 10.61 10.60
N VAL A 365 -9.30 10.10 9.91
CA VAL A 365 -9.16 8.91 9.06
C VAL A 365 -8.16 9.11 7.92
N PRO A 366 -8.24 10.20 7.10
CA PRO A 366 -7.20 10.46 6.11
C PRO A 366 -5.83 10.76 6.75
N GLY A 367 -5.76 11.42 7.91
CA GLY A 367 -4.51 11.62 8.64
C GLY A 367 -3.82 10.30 8.97
N HIS A 368 -4.56 9.38 9.60
CA HIS A 368 -4.07 8.04 9.95
C HIS A 368 -3.55 7.27 8.72
N PHE A 369 -4.36 7.15 7.68
CA PHE A 369 -3.99 6.29 6.57
C PHE A 369 -2.84 6.88 5.72
N HIS A 370 -2.72 8.22 5.62
CA HIS A 370 -1.56 8.85 4.98
C HIS A 370 -0.28 8.60 5.77
N LEU A 371 -0.34 8.59 7.10
CA LEU A 371 0.82 8.31 7.95
C LEU A 371 1.34 6.88 7.75
N ILE A 372 0.44 5.89 7.62
CA ILE A 372 0.82 4.49 7.34
C ILE A 372 1.24 4.32 5.88
N PHE A 373 0.40 4.73 4.93
CA PHE A 373 0.66 4.49 3.51
C PHE A 373 1.80 5.37 2.99
N ALA A 374 1.61 6.69 3.01
CA ALA A 374 2.58 7.61 2.46
C ALA A 374 3.80 7.78 3.37
N GLY A 375 3.61 7.70 4.69
CA GLY A 375 4.69 7.80 5.68
C GLY A 375 5.54 6.54 5.79
N THR A 376 4.95 5.33 5.78
CA THR A 376 5.71 4.07 5.93
C THR A 376 5.98 3.43 4.59
N THR A 377 4.92 3.10 3.84
CA THR A 377 5.03 2.30 2.62
C THR A 377 5.76 3.05 1.52
N VAL A 378 5.39 4.31 1.25
CA VAL A 378 5.99 5.09 0.16
C VAL A 378 7.44 5.46 0.45
N ILE A 379 7.82 5.75 1.71
CA ILE A 379 9.24 5.94 2.08
C ILE A 379 10.06 4.69 1.70
N MET A 380 9.52 3.49 1.96
CA MET A 380 10.22 2.26 1.59
C MET A 380 10.21 2.00 0.09
N TYR A 381 9.19 2.46 -0.64
CA TYR A 381 9.20 2.42 -2.12
C TYR A 381 10.33 3.30 -2.69
N PHE A 382 10.57 4.47 -2.10
CA PHE A 382 11.72 5.30 -2.46
C PHE A 382 13.04 4.58 -2.16
N ALA A 383 13.18 3.99 -0.97
CA ALA A 383 14.38 3.25 -0.59
C ALA A 383 14.66 2.08 -1.53
N ILE A 384 13.65 1.28 -1.85
CA ILE A 384 13.72 0.19 -2.82
C ILE A 384 14.14 0.73 -4.17
N ALA A 385 13.51 1.82 -4.65
CA ALA A 385 13.86 2.43 -5.92
C ALA A 385 15.31 2.91 -5.95
N TYR A 386 15.78 3.64 -4.95
CA TYR A 386 17.17 4.09 -4.86
C TYR A 386 18.18 2.94 -4.84
N TYR A 387 17.79 1.79 -4.30
CA TYR A 387 18.65 0.61 -4.27
C TYR A 387 18.64 -0.16 -5.61
N ILE A 388 17.47 -0.44 -6.18
CA ILE A 388 17.37 -1.29 -7.37
C ILE A 388 17.54 -0.53 -8.69
N TRP A 389 17.25 0.77 -8.74
CA TRP A 389 17.32 1.56 -9.99
C TRP A 389 18.73 1.59 -10.58
N PRO A 390 19.80 1.87 -9.79
CA PRO A 390 21.17 1.76 -10.25
C PRO A 390 21.50 0.39 -10.85
N LEU A 391 21.01 -0.69 -10.19
CA LEU A 391 21.21 -2.07 -10.63
C LEU A 391 20.49 -2.38 -11.96
N LEU A 392 19.30 -1.78 -12.16
CA LEU A 392 18.51 -1.94 -13.39
C LEU A 392 19.12 -1.19 -14.57
N VAL A 393 19.56 0.03 -14.36
CA VAL A 393 20.13 0.86 -15.43
C VAL A 393 21.64 0.69 -15.60
N LYS A 394 22.28 -0.07 -14.70
CA LYS A 394 23.74 -0.30 -14.64
C LYS A 394 24.54 1.00 -14.56
N LYS A 395 24.12 1.91 -13.70
CA LYS A 395 24.74 3.21 -13.47
C LYS A 395 24.65 3.57 -12.00
N PRO A 396 25.64 4.26 -11.42
CA PRO A 396 25.55 4.75 -10.04
C PRO A 396 24.37 5.72 -9.87
N LEU A 397 23.82 5.79 -8.67
CA LEU A 397 22.79 6.78 -8.34
C LEU A 397 23.35 8.20 -8.57
N PHE A 398 22.60 9.05 -9.26
CA PHE A 398 23.05 10.40 -9.60
C PHE A 398 23.51 11.20 -8.38
N SER A 399 22.74 11.15 -7.30
CA SER A 399 23.12 11.83 -6.05
C SER A 399 22.54 11.12 -4.83
N ASN A 400 23.42 10.56 -4.00
CA ASN A 400 23.02 10.00 -2.71
C ASN A 400 22.58 11.11 -1.72
N SER A 401 23.25 12.26 -1.73
CA SER A 401 22.86 13.40 -0.87
C SER A 401 21.45 13.90 -1.19
N MET A 402 21.09 13.94 -2.49
CA MET A 402 19.73 14.28 -2.92
C MET A 402 18.71 13.25 -2.41
N ALA A 403 19.05 11.95 -2.45
CA ALA A 403 18.20 10.90 -1.91
C ALA A 403 17.96 11.08 -0.39
N LEU A 404 19.00 11.38 0.37
CA LEU A 404 18.88 11.64 1.81
C LEU A 404 18.03 12.90 2.11
N ILE A 405 18.25 13.99 1.38
CA ILE A 405 17.44 15.21 1.50
C ILE A 405 15.97 14.90 1.17
N GLN A 406 15.73 14.18 0.10
CA GLN A 406 14.39 13.79 -0.33
C GLN A 406 13.67 12.97 0.74
N LEU A 407 14.33 12.00 1.37
CA LEU A 407 13.75 11.18 2.42
C LEU A 407 13.40 11.99 3.67
N TRP A 408 14.29 12.91 4.09
CA TRP A 408 14.02 13.81 5.21
C TRP A 408 12.89 14.79 4.91
N THR A 409 12.87 15.39 3.72
CA THR A 409 11.80 16.33 3.35
C THR A 409 10.45 15.61 3.23
N TRP A 410 10.43 14.35 2.74
CA TRP A 410 9.21 13.55 2.75
C TRP A 410 8.70 13.26 4.16
N PHE A 411 9.58 12.83 5.06
CA PHE A 411 9.23 12.56 6.46
C PHE A 411 8.70 13.82 7.16
N ILE A 412 9.38 14.95 7.01
CA ILE A 412 8.99 16.24 7.60
C ILE A 412 7.67 16.71 7.03
N GLY A 413 7.53 16.73 5.70
CA GLY A 413 6.31 17.14 5.02
C GLY A 413 5.11 16.28 5.43
N MET A 414 5.30 14.96 5.53
CA MET A 414 4.26 14.03 5.98
C MET A 414 3.85 14.28 7.44
N SER A 415 4.81 14.57 8.31
CA SER A 415 4.53 14.92 9.71
C SER A 415 3.73 16.23 9.83
N ILE A 416 4.10 17.26 9.04
CA ILE A 416 3.42 18.56 9.01
C ILE A 416 2.01 18.43 8.39
N LEU A 417 1.81 17.52 7.43
CA LEU A 417 0.50 17.28 6.81
C LEU A 417 -0.43 16.50 7.75
N THR A 418 0.05 15.39 8.33
CA THR A 418 -0.82 14.43 9.03
C THR A 418 -1.13 14.82 10.46
N THR A 419 -0.22 15.49 11.18
CA THR A 419 -0.48 15.93 12.56
C THR A 419 -1.68 16.90 12.63
N PRO A 420 -1.74 17.98 11.82
CA PRO A 420 -2.93 18.81 11.74
C PRO A 420 -4.20 18.05 11.38
N TRP A 421 -4.13 17.08 10.46
CA TRP A 421 -5.30 16.27 10.10
C TRP A 421 -5.85 15.47 11.28
N HIS A 422 -4.99 14.89 12.12
CA HIS A 422 -5.45 14.21 13.33
C HIS A 422 -6.13 15.18 14.31
N VAL A 423 -5.55 16.37 14.50
CA VAL A 423 -6.15 17.41 15.36
C VAL A 423 -7.48 17.88 14.81
N LEU A 424 -7.57 18.17 13.51
CA LEU A 424 -8.80 18.56 12.84
C LEU A 424 -9.90 17.50 13.00
N GLY A 425 -9.54 16.23 12.91
CA GLY A 425 -10.47 15.12 13.16
C GLY A 425 -11.02 15.09 14.59
N LEU A 426 -10.16 15.35 15.59
CA LEU A 426 -10.58 15.46 16.99
C LEU A 426 -11.43 16.72 17.26
N LEU A 427 -11.21 17.79 16.49
CA LEU A 427 -12.04 19.00 16.48
C LEU A 427 -13.33 18.84 15.66
N GLY A 428 -13.66 17.63 15.21
CA GLY A 428 -14.91 17.33 14.51
C GLY A 428 -14.96 17.72 13.04
N GLN A 429 -13.83 18.08 12.41
CA GLN A 429 -13.84 18.37 10.97
C GLN A 429 -14.19 17.10 10.18
N PRO A 430 -15.23 17.13 9.32
CA PRO A 430 -15.56 16.01 8.46
C PRO A 430 -14.45 15.74 7.43
N ARG A 431 -14.23 14.48 7.08
CA ARG A 431 -13.47 14.13 5.88
C ARG A 431 -14.31 14.42 4.62
N ARG A 432 -13.67 14.58 3.47
CA ARG A 432 -14.34 14.71 2.17
C ARG A 432 -15.22 15.95 2.04
N ILE A 433 -14.74 17.06 2.56
CA ILE A 433 -15.31 18.38 2.29
C ILE A 433 -14.45 19.09 1.24
N SER A 434 -15.09 19.83 0.34
CA SER A 434 -14.40 20.57 -0.73
C SER A 434 -13.92 21.94 -0.27
N SER A 435 -14.58 22.54 0.73
CA SER A 435 -14.24 23.86 1.24
C SER A 435 -14.62 24.00 2.71
N VAL A 436 -13.95 24.90 3.42
CA VAL A 436 -14.27 25.29 4.80
C VAL A 436 -14.74 26.75 4.80
N VAL A 437 -15.92 26.98 5.36
CA VAL A 437 -16.44 28.34 5.60
C VAL A 437 -16.09 28.74 7.03
N TYR A 438 -15.20 29.74 7.17
CA TYR A 438 -14.70 30.20 8.48
C TYR A 438 -15.61 31.27 9.10
N ASN A 439 -16.85 30.90 9.45
CA ASN A 439 -17.87 31.80 9.99
C ASN A 439 -18.35 31.48 11.40
N THR A 440 -17.80 30.44 12.03
CA THR A 440 -18.07 30.05 13.40
C THR A 440 -16.79 29.95 14.21
N LEU A 441 -16.88 30.00 15.55
CA LEU A 441 -15.71 29.82 16.43
C LEU A 441 -15.03 28.46 16.18
N LEU A 442 -15.81 27.42 15.90
CA LEU A 442 -15.31 26.09 15.61
C LEU A 442 -14.49 26.08 14.31
N THR A 443 -15.08 26.58 13.22
CA THR A 443 -14.39 26.57 11.91
C THR A 443 -13.19 27.52 11.89
N LEU A 444 -13.25 28.63 12.63
CA LEU A 444 -12.08 29.50 12.81
C LEU A 444 -10.94 28.80 13.55
N ALA A 445 -11.25 27.90 14.52
CA ALA A 445 -10.23 27.09 15.20
C ALA A 445 -9.55 26.08 14.27
N TRP A 446 -10.14 25.69 13.14
CA TRP A 446 -9.52 24.81 12.15
C TRP A 446 -8.48 25.51 11.28
N LYS A 447 -8.62 26.83 11.08
CA LYS A 447 -7.82 27.60 10.12
C LYS A 447 -6.30 27.43 10.26
N PRO A 448 -5.68 27.53 11.46
CA PRO A 448 -4.23 27.36 11.58
C PRO A 448 -3.74 25.97 11.16
N TYR A 449 -4.53 24.93 11.38
CA TYR A 449 -4.19 23.56 11.00
C TYR A 449 -4.30 23.36 9.49
N GLU A 450 -5.35 23.88 8.85
CA GLU A 450 -5.47 23.87 7.37
C GLU A 450 -4.32 24.61 6.71
N LEU A 451 -3.92 25.78 7.23
CA LEU A 451 -2.77 26.51 6.70
C LEU A 451 -1.45 25.76 6.89
N ALA A 452 -1.25 25.07 8.02
CA ALA A 452 -0.07 24.24 8.25
C ALA A 452 0.01 23.09 7.21
N MET A 453 -1.13 22.51 6.84
CA MET A 453 -1.18 21.43 5.85
C MET A 453 -0.72 21.86 4.46
N ILE A 454 -0.93 23.13 4.06
CA ILE A 454 -0.40 23.68 2.79
C ILE A 454 1.12 23.57 2.77
N PHE A 455 1.80 24.00 3.83
CA PHE A 455 3.26 23.91 3.90
C PHE A 455 3.74 22.45 3.86
N GLY A 456 3.03 21.55 4.56
CA GLY A 456 3.31 20.12 4.51
C GLY A 456 3.21 19.56 3.09
N GLY A 457 2.15 19.91 2.37
CA GLY A 457 1.91 19.48 1.00
C GLY A 457 2.94 20.02 0.00
N LEU A 458 3.32 21.31 0.12
CA LEU A 458 4.38 21.91 -0.71
C LEU A 458 5.74 21.22 -0.50
N ILE A 459 6.10 20.89 0.74
CA ILE A 459 7.33 20.15 1.05
C ILE A 459 7.27 18.75 0.40
N LEU A 460 6.14 18.06 0.51
CA LEU A 460 5.94 16.73 -0.09
C LEU A 460 6.02 16.78 -1.62
N LEU A 461 5.41 17.78 -2.23
CA LEU A 461 5.49 17.98 -3.69
C LEU A 461 6.93 18.24 -4.15
N GLY A 462 7.66 19.11 -3.45
CA GLY A 462 9.09 19.33 -3.71
C GLY A 462 9.93 18.06 -3.54
N SER A 463 9.65 17.27 -2.49
CA SER A 463 10.28 15.97 -2.25
C SER A 463 10.00 14.96 -3.37
N ALA A 464 8.75 14.89 -3.85
CA ALA A 464 8.38 14.03 -4.99
C ALA A 464 9.11 14.42 -6.27
N CYS A 465 9.23 15.72 -6.54
CA CYS A 465 10.01 16.23 -7.69
C CYS A 465 11.50 15.88 -7.58
N LEU A 466 12.10 16.01 -6.39
CA LEU A 466 13.49 15.61 -6.16
C LEU A 466 13.71 14.12 -6.40
N PHE A 467 12.76 13.27 -5.96
CA PHE A 467 12.81 11.83 -6.18
C PHE A 467 12.88 11.49 -7.68
N ILE A 468 11.91 11.99 -8.45
CA ILE A 468 11.85 11.74 -9.89
C ILE A 468 13.07 12.30 -10.61
N TYR A 469 13.51 13.51 -10.25
CA TYR A 469 14.69 14.12 -10.84
C TYR A 469 15.94 13.25 -10.63
N ASN A 470 16.13 12.72 -9.41
CA ASN A 470 17.28 11.87 -9.10
C ASN A 470 17.26 10.56 -9.91
N LEU A 471 16.09 9.89 -10.03
CA LEU A 471 15.95 8.68 -10.84
C LEU A 471 16.14 8.95 -12.34
N ALA A 472 15.54 10.02 -12.87
CA ALA A 472 15.67 10.40 -14.27
C ALA A 472 17.13 10.72 -14.62
N LYS A 473 17.83 11.50 -13.78
CA LYS A 473 19.25 11.79 -13.98
C LYS A 473 20.12 10.53 -13.87
N THR A 474 19.81 9.62 -12.95
CA THR A 474 20.50 8.32 -12.86
C THR A 474 20.39 7.54 -14.17
N GLN A 475 19.23 7.54 -14.80
CA GLN A 475 19.00 6.82 -16.04
C GLN A 475 19.59 7.52 -17.27
N LEU A 476 19.45 8.86 -17.37
CA LEU A 476 19.79 9.64 -18.55
C LEU A 476 21.27 10.00 -18.64
N ASN A 477 21.95 10.18 -17.51
CA ASN A 477 23.37 10.51 -17.53
C ASN A 477 24.19 9.41 -18.21
N PRO A 478 25.24 9.76 -18.96
CA PRO A 478 26.16 8.77 -19.52
C PRO A 478 26.80 7.96 -18.41
N ALA A 479 27.07 6.68 -18.65
CA ALA A 479 27.87 5.87 -17.75
C ALA A 479 29.31 6.38 -17.78
N THR A 480 29.86 6.75 -16.62
CA THR A 480 31.24 7.27 -16.49
C THR A 480 32.23 6.19 -16.10
N GLU A 481 31.76 5.08 -15.52
CA GLU A 481 32.57 3.97 -15.02
C GLU A 481 31.84 2.64 -15.24
N GLU A 482 32.59 1.54 -15.20
CA GLU A 482 32.00 0.20 -15.25
C GLU A 482 31.24 -0.08 -13.96
N PHE A 483 29.92 -0.30 -14.07
CA PHE A 483 29.04 -0.57 -12.95
C PHE A 483 29.06 -2.05 -12.59
N THR A 484 29.74 -2.39 -11.51
CA THR A 484 29.98 -3.78 -11.05
C THR A 484 29.07 -4.19 -9.90
N GLN A 485 28.29 -3.27 -9.31
CA GLN A 485 27.43 -3.56 -8.16
C GLN A 485 26.38 -4.62 -8.49
N GLN A 486 26.16 -5.54 -7.58
CA GLN A 486 25.15 -6.59 -7.66
C GLN A 486 24.16 -6.47 -6.50
N ILE A 487 22.97 -7.07 -6.68
CA ILE A 487 22.01 -7.14 -5.59
C ILE A 487 22.56 -8.06 -4.48
N GLU A 488 22.39 -7.61 -3.25
CA GLU A 488 22.74 -8.37 -2.07
C GLU A 488 21.53 -8.57 -1.17
N TYR A 489 21.28 -9.80 -0.75
CA TYR A 489 20.24 -10.16 0.19
C TYR A 489 20.83 -10.39 1.58
N ALA A 490 20.07 -10.04 2.62
CA ALA A 490 20.45 -10.31 4.00
C ALA A 490 20.42 -11.82 4.27
N GLU A 491 21.43 -12.30 4.98
CA GLU A 491 21.49 -13.65 5.51
C GLU A 491 21.03 -13.64 6.97
N PRO A 492 20.31 -14.66 7.45
CA PRO A 492 19.95 -14.75 8.85
C PRO A 492 21.18 -15.08 9.72
N ILE A 493 21.14 -14.71 11.01
CA ILE A 493 22.20 -15.04 11.99
C ILE A 493 22.46 -16.56 12.02
N HIS A 494 21.38 -17.32 12.01
CA HIS A 494 21.43 -18.78 11.95
C HIS A 494 20.94 -19.25 10.58
N PRO A 495 21.83 -19.82 9.74
CA PRO A 495 21.45 -20.32 8.42
C PRO A 495 20.38 -21.39 8.52
N VAL A 496 19.30 -21.20 7.78
CA VAL A 496 18.18 -22.16 7.74
C VAL A 496 18.49 -23.24 6.72
N LYS A 497 18.65 -24.47 7.19
CA LYS A 497 18.94 -25.64 6.32
C LYS A 497 17.68 -26.36 5.84
N ALA A 498 16.64 -26.38 6.65
CA ALA A 498 15.35 -26.98 6.34
C ALA A 498 14.25 -26.26 7.10
N LEU A 499 13.06 -26.22 6.50
CA LEU A 499 11.86 -25.63 7.10
C LEU A 499 10.70 -26.60 7.00
N PRO A 500 9.83 -26.66 8.00
CA PRO A 500 8.55 -27.36 7.87
C PRO A 500 7.70 -26.72 6.77
N GLU A 501 6.86 -27.52 6.10
CA GLU A 501 6.08 -27.04 4.95
C GLU A 501 5.18 -25.84 5.29
N TYR A 502 4.68 -25.75 6.51
CA TYR A 502 3.85 -24.61 6.94
C TYR A 502 4.62 -23.28 7.06
N LEU A 503 5.98 -23.31 7.10
CA LEU A 503 6.82 -22.11 7.00
C LEU A 503 7.50 -21.94 5.62
N ASN A 504 7.37 -22.93 4.74
CA ASN A 504 8.01 -22.94 3.41
C ASN A 504 6.99 -23.03 2.26
N GLY A 505 5.69 -22.95 2.55
CA GLY A 505 4.63 -23.06 1.56
C GLY A 505 3.31 -22.47 2.04
N PHE A 506 2.37 -22.34 1.11
CA PHE A 506 1.09 -21.67 1.34
C PHE A 506 -0.13 -22.60 1.25
N LYS A 507 0.06 -23.89 0.96
CA LYS A 507 -1.06 -24.82 0.73
C LYS A 507 -2.01 -24.94 1.93
N LEU A 508 -1.45 -25.07 3.13
CA LEU A 508 -2.23 -25.09 4.38
C LEU A 508 -2.92 -23.74 4.59
N TRP A 509 -2.14 -22.67 4.54
CA TRP A 509 -2.62 -21.32 4.87
C TRP A 509 -3.67 -20.81 3.90
N ASN A 510 -3.57 -21.13 2.61
CA ASN A 510 -4.60 -20.80 1.63
C ASN A 510 -5.94 -21.50 1.94
N ARG A 511 -5.92 -22.73 2.48
CA ARG A 511 -7.15 -23.42 2.94
C ARG A 511 -7.74 -22.75 4.18
N VAL A 512 -6.87 -22.38 5.14
CA VAL A 512 -7.29 -21.65 6.35
C VAL A 512 -7.93 -20.32 5.96
N ILE A 513 -7.27 -19.55 5.08
CA ILE A 513 -7.79 -18.28 4.57
C ILE A 513 -9.14 -18.48 3.88
N ALA A 514 -9.29 -19.50 3.03
CA ALA A 514 -10.56 -19.78 2.37
C ALA A 514 -11.71 -19.99 3.35
N VAL A 515 -11.49 -20.74 4.43
CA VAL A 515 -12.49 -20.95 5.47
C VAL A 515 -12.80 -19.65 6.23
N LEU A 516 -11.77 -18.91 6.61
CA LEU A 516 -11.95 -17.63 7.31
C LEU A 516 -12.69 -16.60 6.46
N MET A 517 -12.37 -16.49 5.16
CA MET A 517 -13.04 -15.59 4.23
C MET A 517 -14.50 -15.99 3.99
N ALA A 518 -14.79 -17.29 3.86
CA ALA A 518 -16.15 -17.79 3.75
C ALA A 518 -16.99 -17.43 4.98
N ILE A 519 -16.41 -17.49 6.17
CA ILE A 519 -17.09 -17.11 7.42
C ILE A 519 -17.25 -15.59 7.51
N SER A 520 -16.14 -14.84 7.38
CA SER A 520 -16.11 -13.40 7.69
C SER A 520 -16.83 -12.53 6.66
N PHE A 521 -16.83 -12.93 5.39
CA PHE A 521 -17.48 -12.19 4.31
C PHE A 521 -18.56 -12.99 3.58
N GLY A 522 -18.31 -14.29 3.34
CA GLY A 522 -19.30 -15.11 2.62
C GLY A 522 -20.63 -15.16 3.35
N VAL A 523 -20.66 -15.42 4.67
CA VAL A 523 -21.90 -15.46 5.45
C VAL A 523 -22.59 -14.08 5.50
N PRO A 524 -21.95 -12.97 5.85
CA PRO A 524 -22.56 -11.63 5.80
C PRO A 524 -23.13 -11.28 4.41
N ILE A 525 -22.42 -11.60 3.33
CA ILE A 525 -22.88 -11.31 1.96
C ILE A 525 -24.14 -12.16 1.65
N LEU A 526 -24.15 -13.45 1.99
CA LEU A 526 -25.31 -14.32 1.77
C LEU A 526 -26.55 -13.84 2.53
N GLN A 527 -26.38 -13.21 3.71
CA GLN A 527 -27.50 -12.68 4.47
C GLN A 527 -28.30 -11.60 3.71
N PHE A 528 -27.67 -10.80 2.85
CA PHE A 528 -28.37 -9.83 1.99
C PHE A 528 -29.35 -10.49 1.01
N PHE A 529 -29.18 -11.76 0.69
CA PHE A 529 -30.03 -12.48 -0.26
C PHE A 529 -31.09 -13.35 0.41
N PHE A 530 -30.87 -13.75 1.68
CA PHE A 530 -31.73 -14.74 2.35
C PHE A 530 -32.45 -14.23 3.59
N MET A 531 -32.10 -13.03 4.08
CA MET A 531 -32.71 -12.44 5.26
C MET A 531 -33.31 -11.07 4.92
N GLU A 532 -34.65 -10.98 4.90
CA GLU A 532 -35.38 -9.76 4.53
C GLU A 532 -35.01 -8.54 5.37
N THR A 533 -34.69 -8.75 6.64
CA THR A 533 -34.39 -7.66 7.59
C THR A 533 -32.89 -7.44 7.79
N PHE A 534 -32.03 -8.24 7.20
CA PHE A 534 -30.60 -8.08 7.34
C PHE A 534 -30.11 -6.83 6.60
N GLY A 535 -29.37 -6.00 7.30
CA GLY A 535 -28.94 -4.72 6.74
C GLY A 535 -29.99 -3.62 6.75
N SER A 536 -31.19 -3.90 7.21
CA SER A 536 -32.24 -2.87 7.37
C SER A 536 -31.85 -1.84 8.44
N PRO A 537 -32.17 -0.53 8.24
CA PRO A 537 -32.02 0.48 9.28
C PRO A 537 -32.73 0.14 10.60
N ALA A 538 -33.77 -0.67 10.56
CA ALA A 538 -34.47 -1.19 11.74
C ALA A 538 -33.56 -2.00 12.69
N TRP A 539 -32.42 -2.49 12.24
CA TRP A 539 -31.41 -3.15 13.06
C TRP A 539 -30.67 -2.21 14.01
N GLY A 540 -30.76 -0.94 13.80
CA GLY A 540 -30.14 0.07 14.65
C GLY A 540 -30.97 0.53 15.84
N TYR A 541 -32.14 -0.05 16.03
CA TYR A 541 -33.07 0.37 17.07
C TYR A 541 -33.19 -0.64 18.18
#